data_ab83707fc6782db2ac878e7352d4064b
#
_entry.id   ab83707fc6782db2ac878e7352d4064b
#
_cell.length_a   1.000
_cell.length_b   1.000
_cell.length_c   1.000
_cell.angle_alpha   90.00
_cell.angle_beta   90.00
_cell.angle_gamma   90.00
#
_symmetry.space_group_name_H-M   'P 1'
#
loop_
_entity.id
_entity.type
_entity.pdbx_description
1 polymer ?
#
loop_
_entity_poly.entity_id
_entity_poly.type
_entity_poly.pdbx_seq_one_letter_code
_entity_poly.pdbx_strand_id
1 'polypeptide(L)'
;MVWLSEFAGCFILLAGGYAYMCNISLKKTQIAALNYTELTIAWSLAVGFGLAVSSIMGGPAYLNPGVVLGNVICNGMGIGEAALYLLMEFLAAGAAMLVCMIFFWDSFRASTDAPKRGIFSAYPVEKNLPLNFIQELIATFFFMFIVFMCITGVSDLKAGNQSLIIGMVGFGAVAFLSLSFNSTGYSMHA
;
A
#
# COMPACT_ATOMS: atom_id res chain seq x y z
N MET A 1 -4.80 -20.94 6.03
CA MET A 1 -5.14 -20.12 4.84
C MET A 1 -4.99 -18.61 5.04
N VAL A 2 -4.77 -18.18 6.26
CA VAL A 2 -4.61 -16.75 6.64
C VAL A 2 -3.41 -16.08 5.90
N TRP A 3 -2.31 -16.79 5.71
CA TRP A 3 -1.14 -16.31 4.97
C TRP A 3 -1.43 -16.04 3.49
N LEU A 4 -2.30 -16.84 2.86
CA LEU A 4 -2.68 -16.65 1.47
C LEU A 4 -3.57 -15.41 1.29
N SER A 5 -4.40 -15.08 2.28
CA SER A 5 -5.21 -13.86 2.25
C SER A 5 -4.35 -12.60 2.35
N GLU A 6 -3.28 -12.64 3.14
CA GLU A 6 -2.31 -11.55 3.24
C GLU A 6 -1.57 -11.35 1.92
N PHE A 7 -1.06 -12.45 1.33
CA PHE A 7 -0.45 -12.41 0.02
C PHE A 7 -1.41 -11.84 -1.04
N ALA A 8 -2.65 -12.34 -1.10
CA ALA A 8 -3.62 -11.91 -2.11
C ALA A 8 -3.99 -10.42 -1.96
N GLY A 9 -4.22 -9.97 -0.72
CA GLY A 9 -4.51 -8.56 -0.44
C GLY A 9 -3.35 -7.64 -0.82
N CYS A 10 -2.12 -7.96 -0.39
CA CYS A 10 -0.92 -7.23 -0.76
C CYS A 10 -0.67 -7.24 -2.27
N PHE A 11 -0.89 -8.37 -2.93
CA PHE A 11 -0.73 -8.48 -4.37
C PHE A 11 -1.69 -7.55 -5.12
N ILE A 12 -2.97 -7.52 -4.77
CA ILE A 12 -3.97 -6.63 -5.38
C ILE A 12 -3.61 -5.15 -5.13
N LEU A 13 -3.27 -4.82 -3.89
CA LEU A 13 -2.85 -3.48 -3.51
C LEU A 13 -1.66 -3.01 -4.38
N LEU A 14 -0.58 -3.78 -4.38
CA LEU A 14 0.65 -3.38 -5.05
C LEU A 14 0.55 -3.47 -6.58
N ALA A 15 -0.13 -4.48 -7.12
CA ALA A 15 -0.37 -4.57 -8.56
C ALA A 15 -1.18 -3.37 -9.08
N GLY A 16 -2.23 -2.96 -8.36
CA GLY A 16 -3.03 -1.79 -8.71
C GLY A 16 -2.22 -0.49 -8.66
N GLY A 17 -1.50 -0.27 -7.56
CA GLY A 17 -0.65 0.91 -7.38
C GLY A 17 0.48 0.99 -8.40
N TYR A 18 1.23 -0.09 -8.59
CA TYR A 18 2.32 -0.16 -9.56
C TYR A 18 1.83 -0.02 -11.01
N ALA A 19 0.69 -0.61 -11.36
CA ALA A 19 0.11 -0.45 -12.69
C ALA A 19 -0.25 1.01 -12.98
N TYR A 20 -0.80 1.73 -12.02
CA TYR A 20 -1.05 3.17 -12.18
C TYR A 20 0.27 3.94 -12.32
N MET A 21 1.28 3.64 -11.49
CA MET A 21 2.60 4.26 -11.61
C MET A 21 3.25 3.99 -12.98
N CYS A 22 3.09 2.77 -13.53
CA CYS A 22 3.55 2.47 -14.89
C CYS A 22 2.85 3.35 -15.92
N ASN A 23 1.53 3.55 -15.81
CA ASN A 23 0.75 4.37 -16.75
C ASN A 23 1.23 5.82 -16.79
N ILE A 24 1.56 6.43 -15.65
CA ILE A 24 1.97 7.84 -15.58
C ILE A 24 3.46 8.06 -15.81
N SER A 25 4.29 7.02 -15.65
CA SER A 25 5.76 7.14 -15.69
C SER A 25 6.38 6.62 -16.98
N LEU A 26 5.71 5.71 -17.68
CA LEU A 26 6.26 5.07 -18.89
C LEU A 26 5.74 5.73 -20.16
N LYS A 27 6.54 5.64 -21.24
CA LYS A 27 6.13 6.06 -22.58
C LYS A 27 5.15 5.05 -23.20
N LYS A 28 4.33 5.48 -24.15
CA LYS A 28 3.36 4.66 -24.89
C LYS A 28 2.28 4.04 -24.00
N THR A 29 1.86 4.76 -22.98
CA THR A 29 0.70 4.42 -22.15
C THR A 29 -0.48 5.34 -22.46
N GLN A 30 -1.69 4.95 -22.07
CA GLN A 30 -2.91 5.74 -22.32
C GLN A 30 -3.00 6.99 -21.42
N ILE A 31 -2.36 6.96 -20.26
CA ILE A 31 -2.37 8.05 -19.29
C ILE A 31 -1.01 8.77 -19.34
N ALA A 32 -0.98 9.94 -19.96
CA ALA A 32 0.28 10.59 -20.34
C ALA A 32 0.84 11.60 -19.34
N ALA A 33 0.16 11.90 -18.23
CA ALA A 33 0.60 12.93 -17.28
C ALA A 33 0.24 12.59 -15.83
N LEU A 34 1.13 12.97 -14.91
CA LEU A 34 0.88 12.86 -13.48
C LEU A 34 -0.19 13.89 -13.07
N ASN A 35 -1.35 13.41 -12.66
CA ASN A 35 -2.33 14.17 -11.90
C ASN A 35 -2.33 13.66 -10.46
N TYR A 36 -2.01 14.53 -9.52
CA TYR A 36 -1.87 14.13 -8.12
C TYR A 36 -3.16 13.60 -7.50
N THR A 37 -4.30 14.16 -7.88
CA THR A 37 -5.61 13.69 -7.42
C THR A 37 -5.91 12.29 -7.93
N GLU A 38 -5.62 12.02 -9.20
CA GLU A 38 -5.79 10.69 -9.79
C GLU A 38 -4.84 9.66 -9.15
N LEU A 39 -3.59 10.05 -8.88
CA LEU A 39 -2.62 9.23 -8.16
C LEU A 39 -3.14 8.85 -6.78
N THR A 40 -3.67 9.83 -6.04
CA THR A 40 -4.26 9.61 -4.72
C THR A 40 -5.44 8.65 -4.79
N ILE A 41 -6.36 8.84 -5.73
CA ILE A 41 -7.52 7.97 -5.92
C ILE A 41 -7.07 6.54 -6.29
N ALA A 42 -6.11 6.40 -7.20
CA ALA A 42 -5.62 5.09 -7.65
C ALA A 42 -5.00 4.29 -6.49
N TRP A 43 -4.12 4.90 -5.69
CA TRP A 43 -3.55 4.24 -4.52
C TRP A 43 -4.58 3.96 -3.44
N SER A 44 -5.53 4.88 -3.21
CA SER A 44 -6.61 4.68 -2.24
C SER A 44 -7.51 3.51 -2.63
N LEU A 45 -7.87 3.39 -3.92
CA LEU A 45 -8.61 2.24 -4.44
C LEU A 45 -7.81 0.94 -4.31
N ALA A 46 -6.53 0.96 -4.66
CA ALA A 46 -5.66 -0.20 -4.54
C ALA A 46 -5.59 -0.72 -3.10
N VAL A 47 -5.40 0.17 -2.12
CA VAL A 47 -5.42 -0.17 -0.70
C VAL A 47 -6.79 -0.69 -0.27
N GLY A 48 -7.87 0.01 -0.62
CA GLY A 48 -9.23 -0.40 -0.27
C GLY A 48 -9.59 -1.79 -0.80
N PHE A 49 -9.28 -2.08 -2.05
CA PHE A 49 -9.48 -3.42 -2.64
C PHE A 49 -8.58 -4.49 -2.03
N GLY A 50 -7.30 -4.18 -1.78
CA GLY A 50 -6.39 -5.11 -1.12
C GLY A 50 -6.90 -5.53 0.26
N LEU A 51 -7.29 -4.57 1.09
CA LEU A 51 -7.87 -4.81 2.41
C LEU A 51 -9.16 -5.63 2.34
N ALA A 52 -10.06 -5.28 1.40
CA ALA A 52 -11.31 -6.00 1.21
C ALA A 52 -11.06 -7.45 0.80
N VAL A 53 -10.16 -7.71 -0.16
CA VAL A 53 -9.81 -9.08 -0.62
C VAL A 53 -9.23 -9.90 0.53
N SER A 54 -8.24 -9.38 1.26
CA SER A 54 -7.65 -10.10 2.39
C SER A 54 -8.72 -10.42 3.46
N SER A 55 -9.55 -9.45 3.82
CA SER A 55 -10.61 -9.62 4.81
C SER A 55 -11.68 -10.62 4.36
N ILE A 56 -12.15 -10.57 3.11
CA ILE A 56 -13.14 -11.52 2.56
C ILE A 56 -12.59 -12.95 2.57
N MET A 57 -11.28 -13.12 2.36
CA MET A 57 -10.61 -14.41 2.45
C MET A 57 -10.38 -14.88 3.90
N GLY A 58 -10.86 -14.13 4.90
CA GLY A 58 -10.75 -14.45 6.32
C GLY A 58 -9.39 -14.11 6.93
N GLY A 59 -8.63 -13.22 6.31
CA GLY A 59 -7.36 -12.70 6.85
C GLY A 59 -7.53 -11.44 7.68
N PRO A 60 -6.49 -11.08 8.45
CA PRO A 60 -6.48 -9.87 9.27
C PRO A 60 -6.32 -8.59 8.46
N ALA A 61 -5.93 -8.70 7.19
CA ALA A 61 -5.72 -7.57 6.29
C ALA A 61 -4.71 -6.53 6.84
N TYR A 62 -3.55 -6.98 7.30
CA TYR A 62 -2.49 -6.07 7.75
C TYR A 62 -1.88 -5.33 6.56
N LEU A 63 -1.48 -6.03 5.51
CA LEU A 63 -0.97 -5.56 4.22
C LEU A 63 0.12 -4.49 4.31
N ASN A 64 0.79 -4.39 5.44
CA ASN A 64 1.81 -3.39 5.70
C ASN A 64 2.76 -3.86 6.79
N PRO A 65 4.07 -3.92 6.55
CA PRO A 65 5.07 -4.33 7.54
C PRO A 65 4.98 -3.54 8.85
N GLY A 66 4.67 -2.24 8.78
CA GLY A 66 4.49 -1.40 9.96
C GLY A 66 3.28 -1.82 10.80
N VAL A 67 2.17 -2.23 10.16
CA VAL A 67 0.98 -2.74 10.86
C VAL A 67 1.28 -4.08 11.52
N VAL A 68 2.02 -4.97 10.86
CA VAL A 68 2.47 -6.25 11.44
C VAL A 68 3.35 -6.00 12.66
N LEU A 69 4.36 -5.12 12.55
CA LEU A 69 5.24 -4.78 13.67
C LEU A 69 4.47 -4.08 14.82
N GLY A 70 3.51 -3.22 14.50
CA GLY A 70 2.64 -2.61 15.49
C GLY A 70 1.84 -3.64 16.27
N ASN A 71 1.35 -4.71 15.62
CA ASN A 71 0.65 -5.82 16.28
C ASN A 71 1.58 -6.65 17.18
N VAL A 72 2.85 -6.81 16.82
CA VAL A 72 3.84 -7.44 17.71
C VAL A 72 4.00 -6.64 19.02
N ILE A 73 4.08 -5.30 18.89
CA ILE A 73 4.35 -4.43 20.04
C ILE A 73 3.09 -4.23 20.90
N CYS A 74 1.95 -3.97 20.27
CA CYS A 74 0.73 -3.53 20.97
C CYS A 74 -0.22 -4.69 21.31
N ASN A 75 -0.28 -5.73 20.46
CA ASN A 75 -1.27 -6.80 20.57
C ASN A 75 -0.66 -8.17 20.89
N GLY A 76 0.66 -8.25 21.13
CA GLY A 76 1.33 -9.47 21.55
C GLY A 76 1.43 -10.55 20.46
N MET A 77 1.39 -10.17 19.17
CA MET A 77 1.62 -11.11 18.07
C MET A 77 2.99 -11.77 18.21
N GLY A 78 3.06 -13.09 18.02
CA GLY A 78 4.33 -13.84 18.10
C GLY A 78 5.27 -13.46 16.96
N ILE A 79 6.59 -13.39 17.25
CA ILE A 79 7.61 -13.04 16.23
C ILE A 79 7.58 -13.99 15.03
N GLY A 80 7.37 -15.29 15.26
CA GLY A 80 7.28 -16.27 14.18
C GLY A 80 6.07 -16.05 13.27
N GLU A 81 4.96 -15.64 13.84
CA GLU A 81 3.75 -15.27 13.11
C GLU A 81 3.98 -13.99 12.28
N ALA A 82 4.54 -12.96 12.89
CA ALA A 82 4.89 -11.72 12.21
C ALA A 82 5.84 -11.96 11.03
N ALA A 83 6.86 -12.83 11.20
CA ALA A 83 7.80 -13.17 10.14
C ALA A 83 7.10 -13.82 8.92
N LEU A 84 6.06 -14.63 9.15
CA LEU A 84 5.28 -15.21 8.05
C LEU A 84 4.43 -14.18 7.31
N TYR A 85 3.79 -13.24 8.03
CA TYR A 85 3.08 -12.13 7.38
C TYR A 85 4.03 -11.29 6.53
N LEU A 86 5.15 -10.86 7.09
CA LEU A 86 6.17 -10.10 6.36
C LEU A 86 6.66 -10.84 5.11
N LEU A 87 6.91 -12.14 5.21
CA LEU A 87 7.31 -12.97 4.08
C LEU A 87 6.24 -12.94 2.96
N MET A 88 4.96 -13.07 3.30
CA MET A 88 3.86 -13.02 2.33
C MET A 88 3.73 -11.65 1.68
N GLU A 89 3.90 -10.58 2.43
CA GLU A 89 3.90 -9.22 1.90
C GLU A 89 5.05 -8.99 0.89
N PHE A 90 6.28 -9.41 1.23
CA PHE A 90 7.42 -9.31 0.31
C PHE A 90 7.26 -10.19 -0.95
N LEU A 91 6.74 -11.40 -0.83
CA LEU A 91 6.46 -12.26 -1.97
C LEU A 91 5.38 -11.65 -2.88
N ALA A 92 4.34 -11.06 -2.29
CA ALA A 92 3.29 -10.36 -3.01
C ALA A 92 3.84 -9.14 -3.76
N ALA A 93 4.73 -8.37 -3.15
CA ALA A 93 5.37 -7.22 -3.79
C ALA A 93 6.20 -7.65 -5.01
N GLY A 94 7.02 -8.69 -4.86
CA GLY A 94 7.79 -9.25 -5.98
C GLY A 94 6.90 -9.76 -7.12
N ALA A 95 5.81 -10.47 -6.79
CA ALA A 95 4.85 -10.98 -7.76
C ALA A 95 4.12 -9.83 -8.49
N ALA A 96 3.66 -8.81 -7.77
CA ALA A 96 3.01 -7.63 -8.33
C ALA A 96 3.94 -6.86 -9.28
N MET A 97 5.21 -6.68 -8.88
CA MET A 97 6.22 -6.05 -9.73
C MET A 97 6.42 -6.85 -11.04
N LEU A 98 6.57 -8.16 -10.97
CA LEU A 98 6.74 -9.03 -12.15
C LEU A 98 5.53 -8.95 -13.08
N VAL A 99 4.31 -8.99 -12.55
CA VAL A 99 3.08 -8.88 -13.34
C VAL A 99 3.04 -7.51 -14.04
N CYS A 100 3.35 -6.42 -13.35
CA CYS A 100 3.40 -5.09 -13.97
C CYS A 100 4.49 -4.99 -15.06
N MET A 101 5.68 -5.56 -14.82
CA MET A 101 6.74 -5.59 -15.83
C MET A 101 6.34 -6.36 -17.11
N ILE A 102 5.62 -7.47 -16.95
CA ILE A 102 5.11 -8.27 -18.09
C ILE A 102 4.01 -7.49 -18.81
N PHE A 103 3.03 -6.96 -18.08
CA PHE A 103 1.90 -6.24 -18.66
C PHE A 103 2.32 -4.98 -19.42
N PHE A 104 3.29 -4.22 -18.89
CA PHE A 104 3.81 -3.01 -19.49
C PHE A 104 5.15 -3.21 -20.26
N TRP A 105 5.44 -4.43 -20.70
CA TRP A 105 6.72 -4.81 -21.28
C TRP A 105 7.21 -3.85 -22.37
N ASP A 106 6.39 -3.55 -23.37
CA ASP A 106 6.74 -2.66 -24.47
C ASP A 106 6.94 -1.21 -24.02
N SER A 107 6.18 -0.78 -23.02
CA SER A 107 6.33 0.55 -22.41
C SER A 107 7.64 0.67 -21.64
N PHE A 108 8.03 -0.37 -20.90
CA PHE A 108 9.33 -0.43 -20.24
C PHE A 108 10.49 -0.39 -21.22
N ARG A 109 10.39 -1.11 -22.35
CA ARG A 109 11.42 -1.09 -23.41
C ARG A 109 11.50 0.26 -24.10
N ALA A 110 10.38 0.93 -24.31
CA ALA A 110 10.31 2.24 -24.95
C ALA A 110 10.78 3.40 -24.04
N SER A 111 10.85 3.16 -22.73
CA SER A 111 11.10 4.18 -21.70
C SER A 111 12.52 4.12 -21.17
N THR A 112 13.53 4.20 -22.04
CA THR A 112 14.94 4.13 -21.65
C THR A 112 15.36 5.24 -20.67
N ASP A 113 14.74 6.42 -20.77
CA ASP A 113 15.07 7.62 -19.99
C ASP A 113 14.05 7.92 -18.89
N ALA A 114 13.04 7.06 -18.69
CA ALA A 114 12.04 7.27 -17.67
C ALA A 114 12.57 6.96 -16.26
N PRO A 115 12.14 7.69 -15.23
CA PRO A 115 12.52 7.42 -13.85
C PRO A 115 11.84 6.14 -13.33
N LYS A 116 12.34 4.99 -13.77
CA LYS A 116 11.77 3.66 -13.43
C LYS A 116 11.78 3.37 -11.94
N ARG A 117 12.65 4.03 -11.16
CA ARG A 117 12.71 3.88 -9.70
C ARG A 117 11.41 4.30 -9.02
N GLY A 118 10.78 5.40 -9.47
CA GLY A 118 9.55 5.91 -8.87
C GLY A 118 8.31 5.04 -9.10
N ILE A 119 8.41 4.00 -9.93
CA ILE A 119 7.30 3.07 -10.17
C ILE A 119 7.14 2.11 -8.98
N PHE A 120 8.25 1.59 -8.46
CA PHE A 120 8.25 0.54 -7.43
C PHE A 120 8.77 1.02 -6.07
N SER A 121 9.14 2.30 -5.95
CA SER A 121 9.62 2.87 -4.69
C SER A 121 9.30 4.36 -4.61
N ALA A 122 8.87 4.82 -3.45
CA ALA A 122 8.77 6.25 -3.17
C ALA A 122 10.16 6.85 -2.93
N TYR A 123 10.30 8.15 -3.21
CA TYR A 123 11.51 8.90 -2.89
C TYR A 123 11.15 10.36 -2.60
N PRO A 124 11.84 11.01 -1.66
CA PRO A 124 11.58 12.41 -1.31
C PRO A 124 11.99 13.35 -2.44
N VAL A 125 11.25 14.44 -2.60
CA VAL A 125 11.59 15.51 -3.56
C VAL A 125 12.87 16.21 -3.13
N GLU A 126 12.99 16.51 -1.83
CA GLU A 126 14.16 17.17 -1.25
C GLU A 126 15.00 16.19 -0.43
N LYS A 127 16.34 16.26 -0.60
CA LYS A 127 17.29 15.38 0.09
C LYS A 127 17.68 15.93 1.46
N ASN A 128 16.75 16.02 2.38
CA ASN A 128 17.00 16.41 3.78
C ASN A 128 16.64 15.23 4.70
N LEU A 129 17.59 14.31 4.90
CA LEU A 129 17.35 13.07 5.64
C LEU A 129 16.72 13.25 7.02
N PRO A 130 17.20 14.17 7.92
CA PRO A 130 16.58 14.35 9.22
C PRO A 130 15.12 14.83 9.13
N LEU A 131 14.86 15.80 8.25
CA LEU A 131 13.52 16.34 8.07
C LEU A 131 12.59 15.30 7.44
N ASN A 132 13.06 14.59 6.41
CA ASN A 132 12.29 13.54 5.76
C ASN A 132 11.94 12.42 6.74
N PHE A 133 12.87 12.02 7.61
CA PHE A 133 12.58 11.03 8.66
C PHE A 133 11.47 11.48 9.60
N ILE A 134 11.51 12.74 10.06
CA ILE A 134 10.47 13.30 10.95
C ILE A 134 9.12 13.36 10.22
N GLN A 135 9.10 13.75 8.95
CA GLN A 135 7.88 13.82 8.14
C GLN A 135 7.25 12.44 7.94
N GLU A 136 8.05 11.43 7.58
CA GLU A 136 7.58 10.05 7.48
C GLU A 136 7.11 9.49 8.82
N LEU A 137 7.80 9.80 9.91
CA LEU A 137 7.40 9.41 11.26
C LEU A 137 6.02 9.96 11.62
N ILE A 138 5.79 11.26 11.36
CA ILE A 138 4.49 11.90 11.62
C ILE A 138 3.39 11.30 10.74
N ALA A 139 3.64 11.14 9.44
CA ALA A 139 2.67 10.59 8.51
C ALA A 139 2.32 9.13 8.88
N THR A 140 3.32 8.31 9.20
CA THR A 140 3.14 6.93 9.65
C THR A 140 2.38 6.87 10.98
N PHE A 141 2.66 7.78 11.93
CA PHE A 141 1.90 7.86 13.18
C PHE A 141 0.41 8.09 12.92
N PHE A 142 0.03 9.05 12.09
CA PHE A 142 -1.38 9.28 11.75
C PHE A 142 -1.99 8.09 11.02
N PHE A 143 -1.26 7.46 10.11
CA PHE A 143 -1.71 6.25 9.43
C PHE A 143 -2.02 5.13 10.43
N MET A 144 -1.06 4.79 11.28
CA MET A 144 -1.22 3.75 12.30
C MET A 144 -2.35 4.08 13.28
N PHE A 145 -2.45 5.34 13.71
CA PHE A 145 -3.51 5.78 14.60
C PHE A 145 -4.90 5.53 13.98
N ILE A 146 -5.10 5.93 12.72
CA ILE A 146 -6.37 5.69 12.00
C ILE A 146 -6.63 4.19 11.86
N VAL A 147 -5.64 3.41 11.42
CA VAL A 147 -5.77 1.97 11.21
C VAL A 147 -6.17 1.26 12.51
N PHE A 148 -5.44 1.49 13.61
CA PHE A 148 -5.72 0.82 14.88
C PHE A 148 -7.05 1.25 15.50
N MET A 149 -7.40 2.53 15.43
CA MET A 149 -8.70 3.02 15.91
C MET A 149 -9.86 2.44 15.11
N CYS A 150 -9.71 2.30 13.80
CA CYS A 150 -10.75 1.73 12.97
C CYS A 150 -10.89 0.22 13.13
N ILE A 151 -9.78 -0.52 13.25
CA ILE A 151 -9.83 -1.96 13.53
C ILE A 151 -10.58 -2.22 14.84
N THR A 152 -10.29 -1.45 15.90
CA THR A 152 -11.00 -1.58 17.20
C THR A 152 -12.49 -1.25 17.06
N GLY A 153 -12.84 -0.21 16.31
CA GLY A 153 -14.23 0.21 16.13
C GLY A 153 -15.09 -0.72 15.28
N VAL A 154 -14.51 -1.58 14.46
CA VAL A 154 -15.25 -2.53 13.60
C VAL A 154 -15.30 -3.95 14.17
N SER A 155 -14.60 -4.24 15.27
CA SER A 155 -14.53 -5.58 15.86
C SER A 155 -15.89 -6.19 16.21
N ASP A 156 -16.87 -5.37 16.58
CA ASP A 156 -18.21 -5.79 16.99
C ASP A 156 -19.20 -5.94 15.83
N LEU A 157 -18.79 -5.63 14.60
CA LEU A 157 -19.66 -5.71 13.44
C LEU A 157 -19.70 -7.14 12.87
N LYS A 158 -20.80 -7.46 12.16
CA LYS A 158 -20.90 -8.73 11.42
C LYS A 158 -19.80 -8.84 10.36
N ALA A 159 -19.22 -10.02 10.17
CA ALA A 159 -18.07 -10.27 9.32
C ALA A 159 -18.18 -9.69 7.89
N GLY A 160 -19.36 -9.79 7.23
CA GLY A 160 -19.56 -9.22 5.91
C GLY A 160 -19.48 -7.68 5.85
N ASN A 161 -19.97 -7.02 6.90
CA ASN A 161 -19.88 -5.56 7.01
C ASN A 161 -18.47 -5.10 7.39
N GLN A 162 -17.75 -5.90 8.19
CA GLN A 162 -16.35 -5.60 8.54
C GLN A 162 -15.47 -5.45 7.32
N SER A 163 -15.51 -6.40 6.39
CA SER A 163 -14.67 -6.39 5.18
C SER A 163 -14.89 -5.16 4.32
N LEU A 164 -16.14 -4.75 4.14
CA LEU A 164 -16.49 -3.55 3.40
C LEU A 164 -15.97 -2.29 4.10
N ILE A 165 -16.22 -2.18 5.41
CA ILE A 165 -15.82 -1.02 6.21
C ILE A 165 -14.29 -0.92 6.28
N ILE A 166 -13.57 -2.01 6.47
CA ILE A 166 -12.10 -2.04 6.45
C ILE A 166 -11.57 -1.51 5.11
N GLY A 167 -12.14 -1.96 4.00
CA GLY A 167 -11.78 -1.45 2.66
C GLY A 167 -12.05 0.05 2.51
N MET A 168 -13.23 0.52 2.94
CA MET A 168 -13.59 1.95 2.88
C MET A 168 -12.72 2.82 3.78
N VAL A 169 -12.39 2.34 4.97
CA VAL A 169 -11.50 3.05 5.90
C VAL A 169 -10.09 3.14 5.33
N GLY A 170 -9.58 2.03 4.78
CA GLY A 170 -8.27 2.04 4.12
C GLY A 170 -8.22 3.03 2.95
N PHE A 171 -9.24 3.03 2.10
CA PHE A 171 -9.39 4.03 1.04
C PHE A 171 -9.37 5.46 1.61
N GLY A 172 -10.20 5.74 2.60
CA GLY A 172 -10.32 7.07 3.20
C GLY A 172 -9.03 7.54 3.90
N ALA A 173 -8.36 6.65 4.63
CA ALA A 173 -7.11 6.95 5.31
C ALA A 173 -6.01 7.32 4.33
N VAL A 174 -5.83 6.54 3.26
CA VAL A 174 -4.83 6.82 2.23
C VAL A 174 -5.16 8.12 1.50
N ALA A 175 -6.43 8.34 1.12
CA ALA A 175 -6.85 9.57 0.46
C ALA A 175 -6.58 10.81 1.34
N PHE A 176 -6.98 10.76 2.61
CA PHE A 176 -6.77 11.86 3.56
C PHE A 176 -5.28 12.17 3.73
N LEU A 177 -4.47 11.15 4.00
CA LEU A 177 -3.06 11.35 4.27
C LEU A 177 -2.28 11.78 3.02
N SER A 178 -2.60 11.20 1.85
CA SER A 178 -1.97 11.59 0.59
C SER A 178 -2.23 13.03 0.22
N LEU A 179 -3.43 13.54 0.50
CA LEU A 179 -3.76 14.94 0.23
C LEU A 179 -3.22 15.91 1.28
N SER A 180 -2.95 15.44 2.50
CA SER A 180 -2.61 16.32 3.63
C SER A 180 -1.12 16.30 3.99
N PHE A 181 -0.44 15.16 3.93
CA PHE A 181 0.91 14.96 4.50
C PHE A 181 1.91 14.40 3.48
N ASN A 182 1.99 14.98 2.29
CA ASN A 182 2.80 14.44 1.21
C ASN A 182 3.95 15.38 0.81
N SER A 183 5.00 15.41 1.60
CA SER A 183 6.24 16.12 1.26
C SER A 183 7.39 15.19 0.89
N THR A 184 7.32 13.92 1.27
CA THR A 184 8.42 12.93 1.13
C THR A 184 8.16 11.87 0.08
N GLY A 185 7.05 11.95 -0.66
CA GLY A 185 6.66 10.93 -1.64
C GLY A 185 5.87 9.78 -1.02
N TYR A 186 5.52 9.88 0.27
CA TYR A 186 4.52 9.04 0.91
C TYR A 186 4.91 7.55 1.02
N SER A 187 6.02 7.28 1.70
CA SER A 187 6.54 5.92 1.91
C SER A 187 5.87 5.13 3.03
N MET A 188 4.63 5.44 3.40
CA MET A 188 3.94 4.75 4.52
C MET A 188 3.69 3.27 4.26
N HIS A 189 3.89 2.81 3.06
CA HIS A 189 3.97 1.40 2.70
C HIS A 189 5.43 1.08 2.42
N ALA A 190 6.13 0.61 3.45
CA ALA A 190 7.54 0.25 3.36
C ALA A 190 7.77 -0.98 2.49
#